data_b5f375c7eede6957909327fedfeeaaf1
#
_entry.id   b5f375c7eede6957909327fedfeeaaf1
#
_cell.length_a   1.000
_cell.length_b   1.000
_cell.length_c   1.000
_cell.angle_alpha   90.00
_cell.angle_beta   90.00
_cell.angle_gamma   90.00
#
_symmetry.space_group_name_H-M   'P 1'
#
loop_
_entity.id
_entity.type
_entity.pdbx_description
1 polymer ?
#
loop_
_entity_poly.entity_id
_entity_poly.type
_entity_poly.pdbx_seq_one_letter_code
_entity_poly.pdbx_strand_id
1 'polypeptide(L)'
;SHGIGFSIPVGAYIHSGDDKYKFNDGGGDGVYQAIFVVVDKGKGEVVMDTARAAGARGGTIINARGSGIHETTKVLNMEIEPEKEVVLMLTPKEQVEDIVTAVREELQIDLPGNGIIFVQSVSETYGILK
;
A
#
# COMPACT_ATOMS: atom_id res chain seq x y z
N SER A 1 17.73 11.22 -2.25
CA SER A 1 16.91 10.29 -2.97
C SER A 1 16.09 10.97 -4.03
N HIS A 2 16.00 10.35 -5.15
CA HIS A 2 15.32 10.92 -6.29
C HIS A 2 14.02 10.20 -6.60
N GLY A 3 13.42 9.63 -5.60
CA GLY A 3 12.20 8.90 -5.80
C GLY A 3 11.00 9.79 -5.96
N ILE A 4 9.88 9.24 -5.65
CA ILE A 4 8.61 9.93 -5.74
C ILE A 4 8.53 10.97 -4.62
N GLY A 5 8.28 12.22 -5.01
CA GLY A 5 8.12 13.29 -4.04
C GLY A 5 6.69 13.73 -3.94
N PHE A 6 6.14 13.70 -2.77
CA PHE A 6 4.84 14.28 -2.49
C PHE A 6 4.74 14.55 -1.00
N SER A 7 3.86 15.47 -0.65
CA SER A 7 3.65 15.85 0.72
C SER A 7 2.48 15.07 1.29
N ILE A 8 2.72 14.38 2.40
CA ILE A 8 1.70 13.55 3.03
C ILE A 8 1.50 14.02 4.46
N PRO A 9 0.30 14.46 4.83
CA PRO A 9 0.06 14.83 6.22
C PRO A 9 0.09 13.61 7.14
N VAL A 10 0.44 13.85 8.38
CA VAL A 10 0.40 12.81 9.41
C VAL A 10 -1.05 12.44 9.65
N GLY A 11 -1.33 11.22 9.88
CA GLY A 11 -2.69 10.75 10.08
C GLY A 11 -3.07 9.63 9.16
N ALA A 12 -2.10 8.79 8.87
CA ALA A 12 -2.34 7.64 8.03
C ALA A 12 -3.09 6.56 8.78
N TYR A 13 -3.78 5.73 8.03
CA TYR A 13 -4.27 4.48 8.55
C TYR A 13 -3.39 3.36 8.10
N ILE A 14 -3.06 2.53 9.05
CA ILE A 14 -2.42 1.27 8.75
C ILE A 14 -3.44 0.21 9.14
N HIS A 15 -3.86 -0.57 8.18
CA HIS A 15 -4.76 -1.65 8.45
C HIS A 15 -3.99 -2.96 8.45
N SER A 16 -4.03 -3.65 9.55
CA SER A 16 -3.40 -4.96 9.65
C SER A 16 -4.25 -5.83 10.55
N GLY A 17 -4.61 -6.97 10.06
CA GLY A 17 -5.34 -7.93 10.87
C GLY A 17 -6.80 -7.56 11.07
N ASP A 18 -7.22 -7.63 12.29
CA ASP A 18 -8.62 -7.65 12.68
C ASP A 18 -9.22 -6.29 12.98
N ASP A 19 -8.45 -5.24 12.87
CA ASP A 19 -8.98 -3.93 13.17
C ASP A 19 -9.93 -3.48 12.09
N LYS A 20 -10.99 -2.85 12.52
CA LYS A 20 -11.90 -2.27 11.55
C LYS A 20 -11.21 -1.16 10.81
N TYR A 21 -11.35 -1.19 9.52
CA TYR A 21 -10.82 -0.13 8.70
C TYR A 21 -11.50 1.19 9.05
N LYS A 22 -10.72 2.13 9.48
CA LYS A 22 -11.19 3.49 9.72
C LYS A 22 -10.43 4.42 8.84
N PHE A 23 -11.15 5.22 8.11
CA PHE A 23 -10.55 6.20 7.25
C PHE A 23 -10.31 7.49 8.02
N ASN A 24 -9.09 7.99 7.96
CA ASN A 24 -8.73 9.26 8.55
C ASN A 24 -8.05 10.11 7.48
N ASP A 25 -8.68 11.14 7.04
CA ASP A 25 -8.12 11.94 5.97
C ASP A 25 -7.02 12.89 6.43
N GLY A 26 -6.61 12.79 7.68
CA GLY A 26 -5.50 13.58 8.17
C GLY A 26 -5.75 15.08 8.16
N GLY A 27 -6.98 15.49 8.02
CA GLY A 27 -7.33 16.89 7.92
C GLY A 27 -7.03 17.52 6.57
N GLY A 28 -6.62 16.73 5.60
CA GLY A 28 -6.35 17.25 4.26
C GLY A 28 -7.62 17.32 3.44
N ASP A 29 -7.71 18.35 2.62
CA ASP A 29 -8.78 18.48 1.65
C ASP A 29 -8.45 17.75 0.36
N GLY A 30 -7.51 16.82 0.43
CA GLY A 30 -6.98 16.16 -0.75
C GLY A 30 -8.04 15.41 -1.53
N VAL A 31 -8.14 15.75 -2.80
CA VAL A 31 -8.97 15.00 -3.73
C VAL A 31 -8.38 13.61 -3.93
N TYR A 32 -7.09 13.46 -3.72
CA TYR A 32 -6.35 12.22 -3.92
C TYR A 32 -5.79 11.71 -2.62
N GLN A 33 -5.63 10.41 -2.57
CA GLN A 33 -4.98 9.73 -1.47
C GLN A 33 -3.98 8.72 -2.00
N ALA A 34 -2.97 8.44 -1.20
CA ALA A 34 -1.96 7.46 -1.54
C ALA A 34 -2.30 6.15 -0.83
N ILE A 35 -2.43 5.09 -1.61
CA ILE A 35 -2.62 3.74 -1.08
C ILE A 35 -1.29 3.02 -1.23
N PHE A 36 -0.78 2.50 -0.12
CA PHE A 36 0.44 1.71 -0.10
C PHE A 36 0.09 0.29 0.26
N VAL A 37 0.56 -0.65 -0.56
CA VAL A 37 0.35 -2.08 -0.28
C VAL A 37 1.72 -2.73 -0.28
N VAL A 38 2.10 -3.30 0.86
CA VAL A 38 3.39 -3.98 1.00
C VAL A 38 3.12 -5.48 1.01
N VAL A 39 3.67 -6.19 0.04
CA VAL A 39 3.46 -7.62 -0.14
C VAL A 39 4.78 -8.31 -0.46
N ASP A 40 4.79 -9.62 -0.41
CA ASP A 40 5.96 -10.38 -0.81
C ASP A 40 6.25 -10.19 -2.30
N LYS A 41 7.52 -10.31 -2.65
CA LYS A 41 7.94 -10.21 -4.04
C LYS A 41 7.14 -11.18 -4.91
N GLY A 42 6.71 -10.66 -6.05
CA GLY A 42 5.91 -11.42 -6.99
C GLY A 42 4.42 -11.21 -6.86
N LYS A 43 3.97 -10.58 -5.78
CA LYS A 43 2.53 -10.35 -5.57
C LYS A 43 2.08 -8.95 -5.95
N GLY A 44 3.01 -8.08 -6.31
CA GLY A 44 2.66 -6.71 -6.70
C GLY A 44 1.75 -6.65 -7.92
N GLU A 45 1.96 -7.52 -8.89
CA GLU A 45 1.10 -7.55 -10.07
C GLU A 45 -0.32 -7.95 -9.73
N VAL A 46 -0.49 -8.90 -8.81
CA VAL A 46 -1.83 -9.28 -8.36
C VAL A 46 -2.52 -8.09 -7.69
N VAL A 47 -1.77 -7.34 -6.88
CA VAL A 47 -2.30 -6.13 -6.25
C VAL A 47 -2.74 -5.13 -7.31
N MET A 48 -1.91 -4.89 -8.31
CA MET A 48 -2.25 -3.95 -9.38
C MET A 48 -3.47 -4.38 -10.17
N ASP A 49 -3.54 -5.65 -10.55
CA ASP A 49 -4.66 -6.15 -11.32
C ASP A 49 -5.97 -6.04 -10.52
N THR A 50 -5.90 -6.41 -9.25
CA THR A 50 -7.06 -6.33 -8.36
C THR A 50 -7.50 -4.88 -8.18
N ALA A 51 -6.54 -3.98 -7.99
CA ALA A 51 -6.84 -2.57 -7.80
C ALA A 51 -7.46 -1.95 -9.06
N ARG A 52 -6.93 -2.30 -10.23
CA ARG A 52 -7.48 -1.80 -11.48
C ARG A 52 -8.92 -2.26 -11.69
N ALA A 53 -9.19 -3.50 -11.37
CA ALA A 53 -10.55 -4.02 -11.47
C ALA A 53 -11.51 -3.30 -10.52
N ALA A 54 -11.00 -2.75 -9.44
CA ALA A 54 -11.79 -2.00 -8.46
C ALA A 54 -11.85 -0.49 -8.76
N GLY A 55 -11.18 -0.04 -9.82
CA GLY A 55 -11.26 1.35 -10.23
C GLY A 55 -9.97 2.13 -10.21
N ALA A 56 -8.86 1.55 -9.80
CA ALA A 56 -7.58 2.24 -9.82
C ALA A 56 -7.14 2.46 -11.27
N ARG A 57 -6.57 3.63 -11.53
CA ARG A 57 -6.09 3.95 -12.87
C ARG A 57 -4.69 3.43 -13.14
N GLY A 58 -3.91 3.27 -12.09
CA GLY A 58 -2.57 2.77 -12.23
C GLY A 58 -1.80 2.95 -10.94
N GLY A 59 -0.55 2.51 -10.95
CA GLY A 59 0.30 2.63 -9.78
C GLY A 59 1.73 2.28 -10.12
N THR A 60 2.56 2.30 -9.10
CA THR A 60 3.98 2.02 -9.23
C THR A 60 4.32 0.85 -8.30
N ILE A 61 5.08 -0.10 -8.81
CA ILE A 61 5.58 -1.21 -8.00
C ILE A 61 7.03 -0.91 -7.68
N ILE A 62 7.35 -0.88 -6.40
CA ILE A 62 8.68 -0.56 -5.92
C ILE A 62 9.24 -1.80 -5.24
N ASN A 63 10.45 -2.19 -5.63
CA ASN A 63 11.13 -3.29 -4.95
C ASN A 63 11.71 -2.79 -3.64
N ALA A 64 11.53 -3.57 -2.58
CA ALA A 64 11.97 -3.20 -1.26
C ALA A 64 12.43 -4.44 -0.50
N ARG A 65 12.97 -4.23 0.68
CA ARG A 65 13.33 -5.32 1.59
C ARG A 65 12.78 -5.00 2.95
N GLY A 66 12.34 -6.02 3.63
CA GLY A 66 11.83 -5.85 4.97
C GLY A 66 11.30 -7.16 5.47
N SER A 67 11.12 -7.25 6.76
CA SER A 67 10.59 -8.47 7.33
C SER A 67 9.56 -8.15 8.39
N GLY A 68 8.55 -8.98 8.48
CA GLY A 68 7.67 -8.99 9.62
C GLY A 68 8.37 -9.65 10.80
N ILE A 69 7.68 -9.74 11.89
CA ILE A 69 8.24 -10.23 13.15
C ILE A 69 8.81 -11.65 13.01
N HIS A 70 8.20 -12.46 12.16
CA HIS A 70 8.52 -13.88 12.08
C HIS A 70 9.05 -14.31 10.71
N GLU A 71 9.52 -13.37 9.91
CA GLU A 71 9.90 -13.68 8.55
C GLU A 71 11.40 -13.83 8.32
N THR A 72 12.21 -13.68 9.37
CA THR A 72 13.65 -13.74 9.21
C THR A 72 14.09 -15.16 8.90
N THR A 73 14.87 -15.32 7.84
CA THR A 73 15.45 -16.60 7.45
C THR A 73 16.96 -16.49 7.54
N LYS A 74 17.60 -17.54 8.05
CA LYS A 74 19.06 -17.59 8.12
C LYS A 74 19.59 -18.59 7.11
N VAL A 75 20.55 -18.16 6.33
CA VAL A 75 21.30 -19.02 5.42
C VAL A 75 22.76 -18.86 5.76
N LEU A 76 23.45 -19.99 6.04
CA LEU A 76 24.85 -19.98 6.44
C LEU A 76 25.13 -19.02 7.61
N ASN A 77 24.22 -19.00 8.59
CA ASN A 77 24.28 -18.13 9.76
C ASN A 77 24.15 -16.64 9.46
N MET A 78 23.71 -16.27 8.26
CA MET A 78 23.42 -14.90 7.94
C MET A 78 21.92 -14.70 7.84
N GLU A 79 21.45 -13.59 8.39
CA GLU A 79 20.04 -13.23 8.27
C GLU A 79 19.80 -12.69 6.88
N ILE A 80 18.73 -13.17 6.24
CA ILE A 80 18.33 -12.69 4.94
C ILE A 80 16.96 -12.05 5.09
N GLU A 81 16.87 -10.77 4.77
CA GLU A 81 15.60 -10.09 4.76
C GLU A 81 14.82 -10.47 3.50
N PRO A 82 13.55 -10.83 3.66
CA PRO A 82 12.73 -11.14 2.49
C PRO A 82 12.59 -9.93 1.58
N GLU A 83 12.55 -10.19 0.29
CA GLU A 83 12.25 -9.15 -0.68
C GLU A 83 10.75 -8.90 -0.69
N LYS A 84 10.39 -7.63 -0.78
CA LYS A 84 9.01 -7.18 -0.80
C LYS A 84 8.77 -6.32 -2.03
N GLU A 85 7.52 -6.15 -2.33
CA GLU A 85 7.08 -5.16 -3.31
C GLU A 85 6.12 -4.21 -2.65
N VAL A 86 6.29 -2.93 -2.92
CA VAL A 86 5.39 -1.89 -2.44
C VAL A 86 4.65 -1.37 -3.65
N VAL A 87 3.33 -1.48 -3.62
CA VAL A 87 2.48 -0.93 -4.67
C VAL A 87 1.95 0.40 -4.16
N LEU A 88 2.29 1.46 -4.88
CA LEU A 88 1.86 2.81 -4.54
C LEU A 88 0.86 3.28 -5.60
N MET A 89 -0.30 3.69 -5.14
CA MET A 89 -1.34 4.19 -6.03
C MET A 89 -1.85 5.53 -5.53
N LEU A 90 -1.97 6.50 -6.42
CA LEU A 90 -2.66 7.75 -6.13
C LEU A 90 -4.08 7.60 -6.65
N THR A 91 -5.03 7.78 -5.77
CA THR A 91 -6.41 7.41 -6.05
C THR A 91 -7.35 8.51 -5.58
N PRO A 92 -8.38 8.84 -6.38
CA PRO A 92 -9.42 9.74 -5.88
C PRO A 92 -10.03 9.19 -4.59
N LYS A 93 -10.32 10.08 -3.68
CA LYS A 93 -10.80 9.73 -2.35
C LYS A 93 -12.00 8.79 -2.37
N GLU A 94 -12.93 9.02 -3.31
CA GLU A 94 -14.15 8.23 -3.39
C GLU A 94 -13.93 6.78 -3.81
N GLN A 95 -12.78 6.46 -4.36
CA GLN A 95 -12.49 5.10 -4.83
C GLN A 95 -11.64 4.30 -3.87
N VAL A 96 -11.11 4.95 -2.84
CA VAL A 96 -10.15 4.30 -1.94
C VAL A 96 -10.75 3.09 -1.26
N GLU A 97 -11.95 3.23 -0.73
CA GLU A 97 -12.56 2.14 0.02
C GLU A 97 -12.78 0.91 -0.84
N ASP A 98 -13.25 1.09 -2.07
CA ASP A 98 -13.48 -0.03 -2.98
C ASP A 98 -12.18 -0.76 -3.31
N ILE A 99 -11.12 0.01 -3.57
CA ILE A 99 -9.82 -0.56 -3.91
C ILE A 99 -9.24 -1.30 -2.71
N VAL A 100 -9.27 -0.68 -1.54
CA VAL A 100 -8.72 -1.31 -0.33
C VAL A 100 -9.47 -2.60 -0.01
N THR A 101 -10.79 -2.58 -0.10
CA THR A 101 -11.59 -3.76 0.18
C THR A 101 -11.24 -4.89 -0.78
N ALA A 102 -11.14 -4.58 -2.07
CA ALA A 102 -10.83 -5.59 -3.07
C ALA A 102 -9.46 -6.22 -2.84
N VAL A 103 -8.46 -5.40 -2.54
CA VAL A 103 -7.10 -5.89 -2.30
C VAL A 103 -7.05 -6.71 -1.01
N ARG A 104 -7.70 -6.25 0.05
CA ARG A 104 -7.75 -7.00 1.30
C ARG A 104 -8.31 -8.40 1.10
N GLU A 105 -9.38 -8.49 0.35
CA GLU A 105 -10.02 -9.78 0.12
C GLU A 105 -9.19 -10.68 -0.77
N GLU A 106 -8.68 -10.15 -1.86
CA GLU A 106 -7.92 -10.96 -2.82
C GLU A 106 -6.62 -11.48 -2.22
N LEU A 107 -5.91 -10.65 -1.50
CA LEU A 107 -4.62 -10.99 -0.92
C LEU A 107 -4.76 -11.57 0.49
N GLN A 108 -5.94 -11.57 1.03
CA GLN A 108 -6.21 -12.03 2.41
C GLN A 108 -5.30 -11.30 3.39
N ILE A 109 -5.28 -9.98 3.29
CA ILE A 109 -4.38 -9.14 4.08
C ILE A 109 -4.62 -9.29 5.58
N ASP A 110 -5.83 -9.64 5.98
CA ASP A 110 -6.15 -9.81 7.40
C ASP A 110 -5.46 -11.03 8.03
N LEU A 111 -4.90 -11.91 7.22
CA LEU A 111 -4.12 -13.02 7.74
C LEU A 111 -2.68 -12.59 7.99
N PRO A 112 -2.08 -13.01 9.10
CA PRO A 112 -0.71 -12.62 9.42
C PRO A 112 0.26 -12.98 8.30
N GLY A 113 1.16 -12.05 8.00
CA GLY A 113 2.21 -12.28 7.02
C GLY A 113 1.83 -12.04 5.58
N ASN A 114 0.58 -11.74 5.29
CA ASN A 114 0.14 -11.60 3.90
C ASN A 114 0.36 -10.20 3.34
N GLY A 115 0.63 -9.23 4.18
CA GLY A 115 0.92 -7.88 3.71
C GLY A 115 0.35 -6.82 4.61
N ILE A 116 0.59 -5.58 4.21
CA ILE A 116 0.12 -4.40 4.92
C ILE A 116 -0.48 -3.44 3.90
N ILE A 117 -1.60 -2.84 4.24
CA ILE A 117 -2.18 -1.76 3.45
C ILE A 117 -2.29 -0.54 4.35
N PHE A 118 -1.84 0.60 3.87
CA PHE A 118 -2.11 1.85 4.56
C PHE A 118 -2.45 2.94 3.56
N VAL A 119 -3.19 3.93 4.04
CA VAL A 119 -3.70 5.00 3.19
C VAL A 119 -3.35 6.32 3.85
N GLN A 120 -2.86 7.27 3.04
CA GLN A 120 -2.53 8.60 3.53
C GLN A 120 -3.15 9.64 2.62
N SER A 121 -3.62 10.72 3.22
CA SER A 121 -4.08 11.88 2.47
C SER A 121 -2.89 12.59 1.86
N VAL A 122 -3.03 13.05 0.64
CA VAL A 122 -1.98 13.75 -0.07
C VAL A 122 -2.34 15.23 -0.11
N SER A 123 -1.43 16.07 0.38
CA SER A 123 -1.67 17.51 0.44
C SER A 123 -1.66 18.16 -0.93
N GLU A 124 -0.71 17.78 -1.77
CA GLU A 124 -0.52 18.39 -3.07
C GLU A 124 -0.04 17.35 -4.07
N THR A 125 -0.50 17.47 -5.30
CA THR A 125 -0.05 16.63 -6.39
C THR A 125 0.28 17.51 -7.59
N TYR A 126 1.29 17.08 -8.33
CA TYR A 126 1.71 17.73 -9.55
C TYR A 126 1.90 16.66 -10.62
N GLY A 127 1.51 16.99 -11.84
CA GLY A 127 1.72 16.06 -12.94
C GLY A 127 0.68 14.98 -13.13
N ILE A 128 -0.41 15.05 -12.38
CA ILE A 128 -1.47 14.06 -12.54
C ILE A 128 -2.39 14.48 -13.69
N LEU A 129 -2.64 13.54 -14.59
CA LEU A 129 -3.62 13.74 -15.67
C LEU A 129 -5.00 13.40 -15.14
N LYS A 130 -5.91 14.31 -15.39
CA LYS A 130 -7.30 14.11 -14.98
C LYS A 130 -8.12 13.47 -16.08
#